data_09ca5001c00bf3b0e13c7292044dd56d
#
_entry.id   09ca5001c00bf3b0e13c7292044dd56d
#
_cell.length_a   1.000
_cell.length_b   1.000
_cell.length_c   1.000
_cell.angle_alpha   90.00
_cell.angle_beta   90.00
_cell.angle_gamma   90.00
#
_symmetry.space_group_name_H-M   'P 1'
#
loop_
_entity.id
_entity.type
_entity.pdbx_description
1 polymer ?
#
loop_
_entity_poly.entity_id
_entity_poly.type
_entity_poly.pdbx_seq_one_letter_code
_entity_poly.pdbx_strand_id
1 'polypeptide(L)'
;YRQRIDAVQALGDPTLTRHVALQYARLLAPKDEYEVARLYTDGEFMRQVNAQFEGDYRLSVHLAPPLFARPGPNGRPRKIRFGPWFWPVLRTLAGLRSLRGSWLDPFRFTAEKAVDRQLLADYEADLDLLLHAARTDANAHALAAWPAAVRGYGPVRQAAADQARDERSALRKALMA
;
A
#
# COMPACT_ATOMS: atom_id res chain seq x y z
N TYR A 1 -7.73 13.71 1.63
CA TYR A 1 -8.61 12.66 1.12
C TYR A 1 -10.02 13.20 0.88
N ARG A 2 -10.77 13.55 1.95
CA ARG A 2 -12.19 13.93 1.88
C ARG A 2 -12.43 15.05 0.86
N GLN A 3 -11.72 16.15 0.94
CA GLN A 3 -11.84 17.30 0.03
C GLN A 3 -11.73 16.90 -1.46
N ARG A 4 -10.82 15.98 -1.81
CA ARG A 4 -10.69 15.51 -3.21
C ARG A 4 -11.85 14.60 -3.63
N ILE A 5 -12.35 13.77 -2.71
CA ILE A 5 -13.52 12.93 -3.00
C ILE A 5 -14.77 13.80 -3.21
N ASP A 6 -14.97 14.81 -2.36
CA ASP A 6 -16.09 15.75 -2.49
C ASP A 6 -16.04 16.51 -3.84
N ALA A 7 -14.84 16.90 -4.29
CA ALA A 7 -14.64 17.54 -5.60
C ALA A 7 -14.97 16.59 -6.76
N VAL A 8 -14.57 15.32 -6.69
CA VAL A 8 -14.95 14.34 -7.73
C VAL A 8 -16.45 14.03 -7.70
N GLN A 9 -17.04 13.97 -6.51
CA GLN A 9 -18.49 13.76 -6.36
C GLN A 9 -19.31 14.90 -7.01
N ALA A 10 -18.79 16.13 -7.00
CA ALA A 10 -19.42 17.27 -7.64
C ALA A 10 -19.51 17.14 -9.18
N LEU A 11 -18.75 16.23 -9.81
CA LEU A 11 -18.87 15.90 -11.23
C LEU A 11 -20.14 15.09 -11.54
N GLY A 12 -20.88 14.61 -10.54
CA GLY A 12 -22.17 13.95 -10.70
C GLY A 12 -22.13 12.48 -11.11
N ASP A 13 -20.95 11.82 -11.08
CA ASP A 13 -20.82 10.38 -11.39
C ASP A 13 -20.46 9.58 -10.13
N PRO A 14 -21.43 8.82 -9.55
CA PRO A 14 -21.20 7.99 -8.36
C PRO A 14 -20.20 6.86 -8.59
N THR A 15 -20.13 6.30 -9.80
CA THR A 15 -19.23 5.21 -10.14
C THR A 15 -17.78 5.70 -10.20
N LEU A 16 -17.55 6.84 -10.85
CA LEU A 16 -16.25 7.51 -10.87
C LEU A 16 -15.81 7.87 -9.46
N THR A 17 -16.69 8.47 -8.66
CA THR A 17 -16.44 8.83 -7.26
C THR A 17 -16.01 7.61 -6.45
N ARG A 18 -16.70 6.47 -6.61
CA ARG A 18 -16.36 5.21 -5.95
C ARG A 18 -14.99 4.70 -6.38
N HIS A 19 -14.67 4.72 -7.68
CA HIS A 19 -13.35 4.32 -8.18
C HIS A 19 -12.24 5.15 -7.53
N VAL A 20 -12.38 6.46 -7.58
CA VAL A 20 -11.43 7.39 -6.97
C VAL A 20 -11.30 7.13 -5.47
N ALA A 21 -12.41 7.02 -4.75
CA ALA A 21 -12.39 6.79 -3.30
C ALA A 21 -11.63 5.52 -2.93
N LEU A 22 -11.89 4.42 -3.62
CA LEU A 22 -11.24 3.13 -3.35
C LEU A 22 -9.74 3.16 -3.68
N GLN A 23 -9.35 3.68 -4.84
CA GLN A 23 -7.94 3.67 -5.24
C GLN A 23 -7.13 4.68 -4.43
N TYR A 24 -7.66 5.86 -4.14
CA TYR A 24 -6.98 6.86 -3.34
C TYR A 24 -6.80 6.40 -1.89
N ALA A 25 -7.83 5.83 -1.27
CA ALA A 25 -7.71 5.24 0.07
C ALA A 25 -6.64 4.13 0.12
N ARG A 26 -6.58 3.27 -0.92
CA ARG A 26 -5.59 2.21 -1.03
C ARG A 26 -4.16 2.74 -1.15
N LEU A 27 -3.95 3.82 -1.91
CA LEU A 27 -2.62 4.45 -2.07
C LEU A 27 -2.19 5.19 -0.80
N LEU A 28 -3.13 5.77 -0.05
CA LEU A 28 -2.88 6.42 1.23
C LEU A 28 -2.59 5.44 2.39
N ALA A 29 -2.95 4.16 2.21
CA ALA A 29 -2.73 3.10 3.19
C ALA A 29 -1.73 2.05 2.66
N PRO A 30 -0.47 2.43 2.37
CA PRO A 30 0.54 1.48 1.94
C PRO A 30 0.88 0.51 3.08
N LYS A 31 1.49 -0.63 2.73
CA LYS A 31 2.02 -1.56 3.73
C LYS A 31 2.93 -0.83 4.70
N ASP A 32 2.70 -1.07 5.98
CA ASP A 32 3.39 -0.42 7.07
C ASP A 32 3.90 -1.45 8.09
N GLU A 33 5.19 -1.47 8.28
CA GLU A 33 5.89 -2.41 9.17
C GLU A 33 5.50 -2.20 10.63
N TYR A 34 5.28 -0.96 11.05
CA TYR A 34 4.82 -0.61 12.40
C TYR A 34 3.39 -1.11 12.65
N GLU A 35 2.51 -0.95 11.65
CA GLU A 35 1.14 -1.42 11.74
C GLU A 35 1.06 -2.95 11.74
N VAL A 36 1.87 -3.62 10.91
CA VAL A 36 1.99 -5.09 10.95
C VAL A 36 2.46 -5.55 12.34
N ALA A 37 3.46 -4.88 12.92
CA ALA A 37 3.93 -5.21 14.26
C ALA A 37 2.84 -4.99 15.33
N ARG A 38 2.06 -3.91 15.21
CA ARG A 38 0.92 -3.63 16.10
C ARG A 38 -0.15 -4.72 16.03
N LEU A 39 -0.56 -5.10 14.82
CA LEU A 39 -1.58 -6.13 14.61
C LEU A 39 -1.20 -7.49 15.22
N TYR A 40 0.09 -7.83 15.24
CA TYR A 40 0.55 -9.04 15.92
C TYR A 40 0.59 -8.90 17.45
N THR A 41 0.65 -7.67 18.00
CA THR A 41 0.98 -7.45 19.42
C THR A 41 -0.10 -6.74 20.23
N ASP A 42 -1.20 -6.30 19.61
CA ASP A 42 -2.31 -5.59 20.28
C ASP A 42 -3.24 -6.50 21.10
N GLY A 43 -2.99 -7.80 21.09
CA GLY A 43 -3.77 -8.80 21.82
C GLY A 43 -4.91 -9.42 21.03
N GLU A 44 -5.43 -8.78 19.99
CA GLU A 44 -6.50 -9.32 19.15
C GLU A 44 -6.04 -10.58 18.40
N PHE A 45 -4.86 -10.54 17.79
CA PHE A 45 -4.27 -11.67 17.11
C PHE A 45 -4.16 -12.90 18.04
N MET A 46 -3.62 -12.70 19.23
CA MET A 46 -3.49 -13.80 20.21
C MET A 46 -4.84 -14.32 20.69
N ARG A 47 -5.83 -13.45 20.84
CA ARG A 47 -7.18 -13.86 21.21
C ARG A 47 -7.81 -14.74 20.13
N GLN A 48 -7.64 -14.39 18.85
CA GLN A 48 -8.12 -15.19 17.72
C GLN A 48 -7.38 -16.54 17.63
N VAL A 49 -6.08 -16.56 17.87
CA VAL A 49 -5.31 -17.82 17.91
C VAL A 49 -5.79 -18.72 19.04
N ASN A 50 -5.95 -18.18 20.27
CA ASN A 50 -6.42 -18.94 21.42
C ASN A 50 -7.87 -19.47 21.25
N ALA A 51 -8.68 -18.78 20.45
CA ALA A 51 -10.03 -19.24 20.14
C ALA A 51 -10.07 -20.39 19.11
N GLN A 52 -9.01 -20.58 18.33
CA GLN A 52 -8.95 -21.59 17.28
C GLN A 52 -8.10 -22.82 17.64
N PHE A 53 -7.17 -22.67 18.60
CA PHE A 53 -6.23 -23.73 18.99
C PHE A 53 -6.27 -23.95 20.48
N GLU A 54 -6.30 -25.21 20.86
CA GLU A 54 -6.21 -25.68 22.26
C GLU A 54 -4.84 -26.34 22.52
N GLY A 55 -4.41 -26.36 23.80
CA GLY A 55 -3.16 -26.98 24.24
C GLY A 55 -1.92 -26.12 24.04
N ASP A 56 -0.76 -26.75 24.21
CA ASP A 56 0.54 -26.08 24.09
C ASP A 56 0.93 -25.93 22.60
N TYR A 57 1.05 -24.70 22.13
CA TYR A 57 1.52 -24.40 20.77
C TYR A 57 2.64 -23.37 20.75
N ARG A 58 3.45 -23.41 19.71
CA ARG A 58 4.50 -22.41 19.45
C ARG A 58 4.17 -21.64 18.17
N LEU A 59 4.05 -20.34 18.30
CA LEU A 59 3.89 -19.46 17.15
C LEU A 59 5.25 -19.09 16.56
N SER A 60 5.32 -19.08 15.25
CA SER A 60 6.43 -18.50 14.51
C SER A 60 5.90 -17.63 13.39
N VAL A 61 6.54 -16.50 13.13
CA VAL A 61 6.21 -15.60 12.03
C VAL A 61 7.24 -15.74 10.91
N HIS A 62 6.78 -15.73 9.66
CA HIS A 62 7.63 -15.78 8.49
C HIS A 62 7.62 -14.42 7.82
N LEU A 63 8.65 -13.64 8.06
CA LEU A 63 8.79 -12.28 7.57
C LEU A 63 9.98 -12.15 6.62
N ALA A 64 9.91 -11.19 5.71
CA ALA A 64 11.03 -10.72 4.91
C ALA A 64 11.28 -9.25 5.25
N PRO A 65 11.99 -8.93 6.36
CA PRO A 65 12.22 -7.56 6.77
C PRO A 65 12.98 -6.79 5.68
N PRO A 66 12.53 -5.61 5.24
CA PRO A 66 13.14 -4.87 4.11
C PRO A 66 14.64 -4.59 4.31
N LEU A 67 15.07 -4.43 5.57
CA LEU A 67 16.46 -4.11 5.93
C LEU A 67 17.40 -5.33 5.92
N PHE A 68 16.88 -6.56 6.00
CA PHE A 68 17.66 -7.79 6.17
C PHE A 68 17.32 -8.89 5.16
N ALA A 69 16.31 -8.68 4.32
CA ALA A 69 15.87 -9.69 3.37
C ALA A 69 16.91 -9.87 2.26
N ARG A 70 17.47 -11.07 2.16
CA ARG A 70 18.34 -11.45 1.04
C ARG A 70 17.48 -11.83 -0.16
N PRO A 71 17.89 -11.46 -1.39
CA PRO A 71 17.20 -11.92 -2.59
C PRO A 71 17.27 -13.45 -2.69
N GLY A 72 16.13 -14.09 -2.91
CA GLY A 72 16.03 -15.50 -3.22
C GLY A 72 16.29 -15.80 -4.70
N PRO A 73 16.27 -17.08 -5.12
CA PRO A 73 16.57 -17.51 -6.49
C PRO A 73 15.71 -16.84 -7.57
N ASN A 74 14.49 -16.42 -7.22
CA ASN A 74 13.53 -15.80 -8.15
C ASN A 74 13.42 -14.28 -7.96
N GLY A 75 14.45 -13.61 -7.41
CA GLY A 75 14.42 -12.18 -7.10
C GLY A 75 13.47 -11.78 -5.96
N ARG A 76 12.71 -12.73 -5.40
CA ARG A 76 11.81 -12.47 -4.27
C ARG A 76 12.57 -12.51 -2.94
N PRO A 77 12.28 -11.61 -2.00
CA PRO A 77 12.89 -11.64 -0.68
C PRO A 77 12.64 -12.98 0.01
N ARG A 78 13.71 -13.62 0.52
CA ARG A 78 13.58 -14.86 1.27
C ARG A 78 12.96 -14.59 2.63
N LYS A 79 11.85 -15.28 2.94
CA LYS A 79 11.23 -15.20 4.26
C LYS A 79 12.10 -15.90 5.29
N ILE A 80 12.27 -15.25 6.42
CA ILE A 80 13.02 -15.76 7.59
C ILE A 80 11.97 -16.14 8.64
N ARG A 81 12.16 -17.32 9.24
CA ARG A 81 11.33 -17.78 10.35
C ARG A 81 11.84 -17.18 11.65
N PHE A 82 10.96 -16.49 12.36
CA PHE A 82 11.20 -15.94 13.69
C PHE A 82 10.33 -16.68 14.72
N GLY A 83 10.96 -17.17 15.78
CA GLY A 83 10.29 -17.86 16.89
C GLY A 83 9.71 -16.89 17.94
N PRO A 84 9.30 -17.42 19.12
CA PRO A 84 8.69 -16.61 20.19
C PRO A 84 9.56 -15.46 20.70
N TRP A 85 10.87 -15.57 20.61
CA TRP A 85 11.82 -14.52 21.01
C TRP A 85 11.65 -13.21 20.23
N PHE A 86 10.95 -13.24 19.08
CA PHE A 86 10.75 -12.08 18.23
C PHE A 86 9.58 -11.18 18.67
N TRP A 87 8.69 -11.66 19.54
CA TRP A 87 7.56 -10.87 20.03
C TRP A 87 7.96 -9.57 20.73
N PRO A 88 8.98 -9.52 21.60
CA PRO A 88 9.46 -8.25 22.16
C PRO A 88 9.90 -7.26 21.08
N VAL A 89 10.56 -7.73 20.01
CA VAL A 89 10.98 -6.89 18.88
C VAL A 89 9.76 -6.27 18.19
N LEU A 90 8.72 -7.07 17.93
CA LEU A 90 7.48 -6.56 17.34
C LEU A 90 6.79 -5.54 18.27
N ARG A 91 6.75 -5.78 19.58
CA ARG A 91 6.18 -4.81 20.54
C ARG A 91 6.95 -3.48 20.53
N THR A 92 8.26 -3.53 20.52
CA THR A 92 9.10 -2.33 20.40
C THR A 92 8.81 -1.59 19.11
N LEU A 93 8.77 -2.32 17.99
CA LEU A 93 8.46 -1.73 16.69
C LEU A 93 7.07 -1.08 16.67
N ALA A 94 6.06 -1.75 17.21
CA ALA A 94 4.71 -1.19 17.33
C ALA A 94 4.67 0.11 18.15
N GLY A 95 5.49 0.19 19.23
CA GLY A 95 5.64 1.39 20.06
C GLY A 95 6.31 2.56 19.32
N LEU A 96 7.17 2.25 18.35
CA LEU A 96 7.90 3.25 17.57
C LEU A 96 7.10 3.82 16.38
N ARG A 97 5.80 3.55 16.29
CA ARG A 97 4.93 4.04 15.19
C ARG A 97 4.94 5.56 15.00
N SER A 98 5.22 6.33 16.06
CA SER A 98 5.34 7.79 16.00
C SER A 98 6.54 8.27 15.18
N LEU A 99 7.53 7.40 14.94
CA LEU A 99 8.68 7.69 14.09
C LEU A 99 8.37 7.60 12.60
N ARG A 100 7.20 7.05 12.24
CA ARG A 100 6.76 6.88 10.84
C ARG A 100 6.89 8.18 10.05
N GLY A 101 7.59 8.12 8.92
CA GLY A 101 7.80 9.26 8.03
C GLY A 101 8.78 10.32 8.55
N SER A 102 9.27 10.21 9.80
CA SER A 102 10.31 11.09 10.33
C SER A 102 11.68 10.76 9.73
N TRP A 103 12.69 11.56 10.01
CA TRP A 103 14.07 11.28 9.62
C TRP A 103 14.67 10.07 10.34
N LEU A 104 14.11 9.69 11.50
CA LEU A 104 14.48 8.49 12.28
C LEU A 104 13.76 7.21 11.82
N ASP A 105 12.87 7.29 10.86
CA ASP A 105 12.15 6.12 10.32
C ASP A 105 13.08 5.27 9.44
N PRO A 106 13.52 4.08 9.91
CA PRO A 106 14.45 3.24 9.14
C PRO A 106 13.84 2.71 7.84
N PHE A 107 12.50 2.68 7.72
CA PHE A 107 11.79 2.19 6.54
C PHE A 107 11.57 3.28 5.49
N ARG A 108 11.72 4.55 5.85
CA ARG A 108 11.45 5.69 4.95
C ARG A 108 12.21 5.62 3.63
N PHE A 109 13.44 5.10 3.67
CA PHE A 109 14.35 5.08 2.53
C PHE A 109 14.34 3.76 1.75
N THR A 110 13.44 2.84 2.07
CA THR A 110 13.30 1.60 1.32
C THR A 110 12.76 1.86 -0.10
N ALA A 111 13.17 1.03 -1.06
CA ALA A 111 12.69 1.12 -2.44
C ALA A 111 11.16 0.98 -2.51
N GLU A 112 10.55 0.13 -1.67
CA GLU A 112 9.10 -0.04 -1.61
C GLU A 112 8.40 1.27 -1.23
N LYS A 113 8.90 2.00 -0.22
CA LYS A 113 8.33 3.29 0.18
C LYS A 113 8.54 4.39 -0.86
N ALA A 114 9.63 4.31 -1.64
CA ALA A 114 9.83 5.22 -2.77
C ALA A 114 8.78 4.99 -3.86
N VAL A 115 8.48 3.73 -4.19
CA VAL A 115 7.42 3.37 -5.14
C VAL A 115 6.05 3.83 -4.63
N ASP A 116 5.73 3.60 -3.37
CA ASP A 116 4.45 4.02 -2.79
C ASP A 116 4.25 5.54 -2.86
N ARG A 117 5.29 6.32 -2.51
CA ARG A 117 5.24 7.79 -2.64
C ARG A 117 5.04 8.24 -4.07
N GLN A 118 5.75 7.62 -5.02
CA GLN A 118 5.62 7.97 -6.44
C GLN A 118 4.23 7.64 -6.97
N LEU A 119 3.68 6.46 -6.64
CA LEU A 119 2.32 6.08 -7.05
C LEU A 119 1.27 7.05 -6.51
N LEU A 120 1.43 7.49 -5.27
CA LEU A 120 0.53 8.47 -4.67
C LEU A 120 0.61 9.82 -5.40
N ALA A 121 1.82 10.34 -5.62
CA ALA A 121 2.04 11.60 -6.33
C ALA A 121 1.50 11.55 -7.77
N ASP A 122 1.74 10.43 -8.47
CA ASP A 122 1.22 10.18 -9.80
C ASP A 122 -0.31 10.22 -9.83
N TYR A 123 -0.95 9.57 -8.85
CA TYR A 123 -2.40 9.53 -8.75
C TYR A 123 -3.01 10.89 -8.38
N GLU A 124 -2.38 11.64 -7.50
CA GLU A 124 -2.83 12.99 -7.15
C GLU A 124 -2.77 13.93 -8.35
N ALA A 125 -1.72 13.83 -9.18
CA ALA A 125 -1.63 14.57 -10.44
C ALA A 125 -2.68 14.14 -11.48
N ASP A 126 -3.13 12.87 -11.43
CA ASP A 126 -4.22 12.39 -12.28
C ASP A 126 -5.59 12.88 -11.79
N LEU A 127 -5.79 12.96 -10.47
CA LEU A 127 -7.01 13.56 -9.91
C LEU A 127 -7.11 15.05 -10.26
N ASP A 128 -6.00 15.80 -10.23
CA ASP A 128 -5.99 17.20 -10.63
C ASP A 128 -6.37 17.34 -12.12
N LEU A 129 -5.82 16.48 -12.98
CA LEU A 129 -6.16 16.44 -14.40
C LEU A 129 -7.63 16.11 -14.64
N LEU A 130 -8.16 15.08 -13.95
CA LEU A 130 -9.55 14.65 -14.04
C LEU A 130 -10.52 15.75 -13.62
N LEU A 131 -10.23 16.43 -12.51
CA LEU A 131 -11.03 17.55 -12.02
C LEU A 131 -10.98 18.74 -12.98
N HIS A 132 -9.81 19.02 -13.59
CA HIS A 132 -9.66 20.10 -14.56
C HIS A 132 -10.42 19.80 -15.86
N ALA A 133 -10.34 18.57 -16.35
CA ALA A 133 -11.07 18.13 -17.55
C ALA A 133 -12.58 18.06 -17.33
N ALA A 134 -13.04 17.92 -16.09
CA ALA A 134 -14.45 17.77 -15.68
C ALA A 134 -15.20 16.68 -16.48
N ARG A 135 -14.50 15.60 -16.87
CA ARG A 135 -15.04 14.48 -17.66
C ARG A 135 -15.42 13.31 -16.77
N THR A 136 -16.48 12.60 -17.19
CA THR A 136 -17.01 11.40 -16.52
C THR A 136 -17.17 10.21 -17.49
N ASP A 137 -16.49 10.28 -18.62
CA ASP A 137 -16.55 9.24 -19.67
C ASP A 137 -15.65 8.02 -19.35
N ALA A 138 -15.59 7.08 -20.29
CA ALA A 138 -14.80 5.86 -20.15
C ALA A 138 -13.30 6.14 -19.90
N ASN A 139 -12.74 7.22 -20.45
CA ASN A 139 -11.34 7.59 -20.25
C ASN A 139 -11.11 8.11 -18.82
N ALA A 140 -12.05 8.88 -18.27
CA ALA A 140 -12.03 9.34 -16.88
C ALA A 140 -12.09 8.14 -15.91
N HIS A 141 -12.99 7.18 -16.15
CA HIS A 141 -13.08 5.96 -15.37
C HIS A 141 -11.80 5.11 -15.43
N ALA A 142 -11.23 4.93 -16.62
CA ALA A 142 -10.00 4.18 -16.80
C ALA A 142 -8.82 4.87 -16.07
N LEU A 143 -8.70 6.19 -16.18
CA LEU A 143 -7.68 6.97 -15.47
C LEU A 143 -7.88 6.90 -13.95
N ALA A 144 -9.09 6.91 -13.44
CA ALA A 144 -9.37 6.76 -12.01
C ALA A 144 -9.01 5.34 -11.48
N ALA A 145 -9.07 4.33 -12.34
CA ALA A 145 -8.93 2.92 -11.95
C ALA A 145 -7.51 2.35 -12.11
N TRP A 146 -6.57 3.01 -12.81
CA TRP A 146 -5.26 2.43 -13.14
C TRP A 146 -4.47 1.89 -11.94
N PRO A 147 -4.54 2.47 -10.71
CA PRO A 147 -3.79 1.91 -9.58
C PRO A 147 -4.24 0.52 -9.18
N ALA A 148 -5.42 0.07 -9.61
CA ALA A 148 -5.90 -1.29 -9.35
C ALA A 148 -5.00 -2.38 -9.95
N ALA A 149 -4.26 -2.06 -11.02
CA ALA A 149 -3.30 -2.95 -11.66
C ALA A 149 -2.03 -3.15 -10.81
N VAL A 150 -1.68 -2.19 -9.95
CA VAL A 150 -0.47 -2.28 -9.12
C VAL A 150 -0.70 -3.20 -7.93
N ARG A 151 -0.31 -4.47 -8.08
CA ARG A 151 -0.49 -5.52 -7.08
C ARG A 151 0.83 -6.21 -6.74
N GLY A 152 0.84 -6.96 -5.63
CA GLY A 152 1.99 -7.72 -5.18
C GLY A 152 2.86 -6.97 -4.18
N TYR A 153 4.05 -7.48 -3.96
CA TYR A 153 5.05 -6.96 -3.01
C TYR A 153 6.44 -7.04 -3.64
N GLY A 154 7.35 -6.17 -3.19
CA GLY A 154 8.73 -6.16 -3.64
C GLY A 154 8.86 -6.04 -5.17
N PRO A 155 9.70 -6.87 -5.81
CA PRO A 155 9.95 -6.79 -7.26
C PRO A 155 8.69 -6.96 -8.12
N VAL A 156 7.72 -7.77 -7.67
CA VAL A 156 6.45 -7.97 -8.39
C VAL A 156 5.63 -6.68 -8.41
N ARG A 157 5.57 -5.97 -7.26
CA ARG A 157 4.89 -4.68 -7.17
C ARG A 157 5.61 -3.61 -8.01
N GLN A 158 6.94 -3.62 -8.02
CA GLN A 158 7.72 -2.71 -8.85
C GLN A 158 7.41 -2.89 -10.33
N ALA A 159 7.49 -4.12 -10.84
CA ALA A 159 7.19 -4.42 -12.24
C ALA A 159 5.74 -4.04 -12.62
N ALA A 160 4.77 -4.33 -11.72
CA ALA A 160 3.38 -3.93 -11.93
C ALA A 160 3.20 -2.40 -11.92
N ALA A 161 3.96 -1.67 -11.10
CA ALA A 161 3.93 -0.22 -11.08
C ALA A 161 4.53 0.39 -12.36
N ASP A 162 5.60 -0.17 -12.87
CA ASP A 162 6.24 0.29 -14.12
C ASP A 162 5.30 0.08 -15.31
N GLN A 163 4.70 -1.12 -15.44
CA GLN A 163 3.70 -1.39 -16.48
C GLN A 163 2.49 -0.45 -16.37
N ALA A 164 1.97 -0.25 -15.15
CA ALA A 164 0.81 0.61 -14.94
C ALA A 164 1.10 2.08 -15.29
N ARG A 165 2.34 2.55 -15.14
CA ARG A 165 2.74 3.90 -15.56
C ARG A 165 2.73 4.08 -17.07
N ASP A 166 3.13 3.06 -17.83
CA ASP A 166 3.07 3.10 -19.29
C ASP A 166 1.60 3.22 -19.75
N GLU A 167 0.71 2.39 -19.20
CA GLU A 167 -0.73 2.47 -19.47
C GLU A 167 -1.32 3.82 -19.05
N ARG A 168 -0.97 4.33 -17.86
CA ARG A 168 -1.36 5.64 -17.36
C ARG A 168 -1.02 6.76 -18.34
N SER A 169 0.16 6.72 -18.95
CA SER A 169 0.58 7.73 -19.91
C SER A 169 -0.36 7.81 -21.12
N ALA A 170 -0.82 6.67 -21.64
CA ALA A 170 -1.80 6.60 -22.71
C ALA A 170 -3.19 7.13 -22.26
N LEU A 171 -3.62 6.76 -21.05
CA LEU A 171 -4.91 7.22 -20.48
C LEU A 171 -4.95 8.73 -20.28
N ARG A 172 -3.85 9.33 -19.81
CA ARG A 172 -3.74 10.80 -19.67
C ARG A 172 -3.89 11.51 -21.02
N LYS A 173 -3.25 11.00 -22.08
CA LYS A 173 -3.40 11.55 -23.43
C LYS A 173 -4.82 11.42 -23.95
N ALA A 174 -5.46 10.27 -23.73
CA ALA A 174 -6.85 10.03 -24.14
C ALA A 174 -7.87 10.91 -23.40
N LEU A 175 -7.58 11.28 -22.13
CA LEU A 175 -8.44 12.20 -21.39
C LEU A 175 -8.32 13.65 -21.89
N MET A 176 -7.14 14.03 -22.38
CA MET A 176 -6.88 15.40 -22.90
C MET A 176 -7.28 15.59 -24.36
N ALA A 177 -7.51 14.51 -25.11
CA ALA A 177 -8.00 14.54 -26.48
C ALA A 177 -9.51 14.78 -26.54
#